data_64b88a4a733463a2bacd243de8bb61a1
#
_entry.id   64b88a4a733463a2bacd243de8bb61a1
#
_cell.length_a   1.000
_cell.length_b   1.000
_cell.length_c   1.000
_cell.angle_alpha   90.00
_cell.angle_beta   90.00
_cell.angle_gamma   90.00
#
_symmetry.space_group_name_H-M   'P 1'
#
loop_
_entity.id
_entity.type
_entity.pdbx_description
1 polymer ?
#
loop_
_entity_poly.entity_id
_entity_poly.type
_entity_poly.pdbx_seq_one_letter_code
_entity_poly.pdbx_strand_id
1 'polypeptide(L)'
;MNDPDTESVDTPLVDARAISVHFESQVILHEINLTIPRGQTLAIIGESGCGKTVLMKTLVGLIRPDNGQVMFDDRNLFRMNPLELAKTRKRFGFVFQNAALFDSMDIFDNVAFPIRQHEVADEDEIRARVMQNLAEVGLPSEVASKRPSELSGGMRKRVGLARALILHPELVVYDEPTTGLDPIMSDVINELILATRRRYPVTSVVVTHDMRTARKVANRVIMLYPRRRLEPGQSQMLFDGSPTGLDNAEDRRVRQFVRGEAGERLDELTRERQSLNS
;
A
#
# COMPACT_ATOMS: atom_id res chain seq x y z
N MET A 1 -21.33 7.44 -42.15
CA MET A 1 -21.95 7.10 -40.87
C MET A 1 -20.91 6.31 -40.10
N ASN A 2 -19.99 7.04 -39.45
CA ASN A 2 -18.90 6.44 -38.71
C ASN A 2 -19.36 6.36 -37.26
N ASP A 3 -19.34 5.18 -36.71
CA ASP A 3 -19.69 4.86 -35.34
C ASP A 3 -18.51 5.29 -34.43
N PRO A 4 -18.71 6.18 -33.45
CA PRO A 4 -17.64 6.61 -32.55
C PRO A 4 -17.73 5.91 -31.20
N ASP A 5 -17.81 4.60 -31.16
CA ASP A 5 -17.64 3.79 -29.95
C ASP A 5 -16.34 3.00 -30.04
N THR A 6 -15.21 3.72 -30.08
CA THR A 6 -13.97 3.17 -29.58
C THR A 6 -14.02 3.30 -28.07
N GLU A 7 -14.40 2.20 -27.38
CA GLU A 7 -14.11 1.99 -25.96
C GLU A 7 -12.65 2.38 -25.73
N SER A 8 -12.44 3.47 -25.01
CA SER A 8 -11.15 3.75 -24.42
C SER A 8 -10.87 2.60 -23.45
N VAL A 9 -10.03 1.66 -23.87
CA VAL A 9 -9.45 0.65 -23.00
C VAL A 9 -8.75 1.43 -21.89
N ASP A 10 -9.39 1.48 -20.72
CA ASP A 10 -8.94 2.28 -19.59
C ASP A 10 -7.65 1.64 -19.08
N THR A 11 -6.51 2.15 -19.57
CA THR A 11 -5.18 1.59 -19.30
C THR A 11 -4.94 1.62 -17.81
N PRO A 12 -4.61 0.47 -17.18
CA PRO A 12 -4.38 0.42 -15.74
C PRO A 12 -3.23 1.34 -15.34
N LEU A 13 -3.31 1.96 -14.16
CA LEU A 13 -2.22 2.79 -13.65
C LEU A 13 -0.99 1.93 -13.33
N VAL A 14 -1.21 0.73 -12.79
CA VAL A 14 -0.16 -0.25 -12.49
C VAL A 14 -0.50 -1.58 -13.16
N ASP A 15 0.46 -2.15 -13.87
CA ASP A 15 0.35 -3.48 -14.47
C ASP A 15 1.62 -4.28 -14.18
N ALA A 16 1.49 -5.27 -13.32
CA ALA A 16 2.54 -6.19 -12.91
C ALA A 16 2.33 -7.54 -13.61
N ARG A 17 3.35 -7.98 -14.36
CA ARG A 17 3.27 -9.20 -15.18
C ARG A 17 4.36 -10.18 -14.79
N ALA A 18 3.96 -11.39 -14.38
CA ALA A 18 4.82 -12.52 -14.03
C ALA A 18 5.93 -12.16 -13.01
N ILE A 19 5.58 -11.36 -12.00
CA ILE A 19 6.52 -10.87 -10.99
C ILE A 19 7.00 -12.01 -10.12
N SER A 20 8.33 -12.25 -10.13
CA SER A 20 8.99 -13.16 -9.20
C SER A 20 10.11 -12.42 -8.47
N VAL A 21 10.21 -12.66 -7.16
CA VAL A 21 11.23 -12.06 -6.28
C VAL A 21 11.80 -13.11 -5.36
N HIS A 22 13.13 -13.18 -5.31
CA HIS A 22 13.88 -14.05 -4.43
C HIS A 22 14.73 -13.23 -3.46
N PHE A 23 14.88 -13.71 -2.24
CA PHE A 23 15.93 -13.26 -1.33
C PHE A 23 16.80 -14.45 -0.97
N GLU A 24 18.08 -14.38 -1.36
CA GLU A 24 19.00 -15.49 -1.27
C GLU A 24 18.45 -16.73 -2.00
N SER A 25 18.20 -17.83 -1.28
CA SER A 25 17.61 -19.06 -1.83
C SER A 25 16.08 -19.13 -1.70
N GLN A 26 15.43 -18.13 -1.07
CA GLN A 26 14.02 -18.19 -0.76
C GLN A 26 13.19 -17.45 -1.82
N VAL A 27 12.22 -18.16 -2.41
CA VAL A 27 11.20 -17.55 -3.28
C VAL A 27 10.16 -16.84 -2.41
N ILE A 28 10.07 -15.52 -2.55
CA ILE A 28 9.10 -14.69 -1.81
C ILE A 28 7.84 -14.45 -2.65
N LEU A 29 8.04 -14.07 -3.93
CA LEU A 29 6.96 -13.91 -4.90
C LEU A 29 7.23 -14.80 -6.11
N HIS A 30 6.17 -15.41 -6.64
CA HIS A 30 6.27 -16.30 -7.79
C HIS A 30 5.15 -16.06 -8.78
N GLU A 31 5.51 -15.57 -9.97
CA GLU A 31 4.64 -15.35 -11.12
C GLU A 31 3.35 -14.54 -10.80
N ILE A 32 3.48 -13.51 -9.96
CA ILE A 32 2.35 -12.64 -9.65
C ILE A 32 1.97 -11.78 -10.86
N ASN A 33 0.69 -11.87 -11.24
CA ASN A 33 0.07 -11.02 -12.24
C ASN A 33 -1.01 -10.16 -11.57
N LEU A 34 -0.90 -8.84 -11.71
CA LEU A 34 -1.79 -7.90 -11.01
C LEU A 34 -1.90 -6.60 -11.80
N THR A 35 -3.13 -6.22 -12.13
CA THR A 35 -3.45 -4.90 -12.70
C THR A 35 -4.19 -4.05 -11.68
N ILE A 36 -3.92 -2.75 -11.62
CA ILE A 36 -4.61 -1.80 -10.75
C ILE A 36 -5.12 -0.65 -11.62
N PRO A 37 -6.42 -0.60 -11.91
CA PRO A 37 -7.06 0.50 -12.61
C PRO A 37 -6.89 1.83 -11.87
N ARG A 38 -6.94 2.94 -12.61
CA ARG A 38 -6.92 4.28 -12.01
C ARG A 38 -8.12 4.49 -11.09
N GLY A 39 -7.89 5.15 -9.95
CA GLY A 39 -8.93 5.42 -8.95
C GLY A 39 -9.37 4.21 -8.11
N GLN A 40 -8.83 3.01 -8.37
CA GLN A 40 -9.12 1.83 -7.56
C GLN A 40 -8.35 1.87 -6.24
N THR A 41 -9.00 1.42 -5.16
CA THR A 41 -8.33 1.06 -3.90
C THR A 41 -8.21 -0.45 -3.83
N LEU A 42 -6.98 -0.96 -3.93
CA LEU A 42 -6.65 -2.37 -3.78
C LEU A 42 -6.14 -2.64 -2.38
N ALA A 43 -6.75 -3.58 -1.66
CA ALA A 43 -6.16 -4.12 -0.44
C ALA A 43 -5.36 -5.40 -0.72
N ILE A 44 -4.15 -5.50 -0.17
CA ILE A 44 -3.31 -6.69 -0.17
C ILE A 44 -3.32 -7.26 1.24
N ILE A 45 -3.97 -8.41 1.42
CA ILE A 45 -4.07 -9.10 2.70
C ILE A 45 -3.30 -10.43 2.69
N GLY A 46 -3.16 -11.04 3.84
CA GLY A 46 -2.51 -12.34 4.02
C GLY A 46 -1.68 -12.41 5.30
N GLU A 47 -1.19 -13.60 5.61
CA GLU A 47 -0.40 -13.86 6.81
C GLU A 47 0.91 -13.05 6.84
N SER A 48 1.51 -12.95 8.02
CA SER A 48 2.86 -12.37 8.15
C SER A 48 3.85 -13.22 7.34
N GLY A 49 4.76 -12.55 6.60
CA GLY A 49 5.79 -13.21 5.80
C GLY A 49 5.32 -13.77 4.45
N CYS A 50 4.06 -13.57 4.02
CA CYS A 50 3.58 -14.04 2.71
C CYS A 50 4.02 -13.18 1.50
N GLY A 51 4.77 -12.09 1.72
CA GLY A 51 5.31 -11.27 0.64
C GLY A 51 4.55 -9.96 0.36
N LYS A 52 3.55 -9.56 1.15
CA LYS A 52 2.75 -8.32 0.94
C LYS A 52 3.60 -7.07 0.75
N THR A 53 4.50 -6.81 1.69
CA THR A 53 5.41 -5.65 1.66
C THR A 53 6.41 -5.75 0.50
N VAL A 54 6.84 -6.96 0.14
CA VAL A 54 7.71 -7.19 -1.02
C VAL A 54 6.95 -6.85 -2.30
N LEU A 55 5.74 -7.38 -2.47
CA LEU A 55 4.90 -7.06 -3.64
C LEU A 55 4.66 -5.54 -3.72
N MET A 56 4.19 -4.93 -2.64
CA MET A 56 3.96 -3.49 -2.58
C MET A 56 5.20 -2.68 -3.01
N LYS A 57 6.38 -2.99 -2.45
CA LYS A 57 7.64 -2.31 -2.80
C LYS A 57 8.06 -2.56 -4.25
N THR A 58 7.75 -3.73 -4.80
CA THR A 58 8.01 -4.04 -6.21
C THR A 58 7.11 -3.22 -7.14
N LEU A 59 5.82 -3.09 -6.81
CA LEU A 59 4.85 -2.30 -7.60
C LEU A 59 5.22 -0.83 -7.74
N VAL A 60 5.99 -0.27 -6.81
CA VAL A 60 6.43 1.14 -6.82
C VAL A 60 7.93 1.30 -7.16
N GLY A 61 8.57 0.25 -7.65
CA GLY A 61 9.94 0.31 -8.13
C GLY A 61 11.01 0.44 -7.04
N LEU A 62 10.71 0.05 -5.77
CA LEU A 62 11.67 0.03 -4.67
C LEU A 62 12.43 -1.31 -4.57
N ILE A 63 11.80 -2.41 -4.98
CA ILE A 63 12.43 -3.72 -5.11
C ILE A 63 12.34 -4.14 -6.57
N ARG A 64 13.49 -4.44 -7.19
CA ARG A 64 13.55 -4.96 -8.55
C ARG A 64 13.17 -6.44 -8.53
N PRO A 65 12.20 -6.88 -9.34
CA PRO A 65 11.92 -8.32 -9.46
C PRO A 65 13.04 -9.03 -10.21
N ASP A 66 13.26 -10.30 -9.90
CA ASP A 66 14.21 -11.17 -10.65
C ASP A 66 13.65 -11.51 -12.03
N ASN A 67 12.32 -11.73 -12.10
CA ASN A 67 11.59 -11.96 -13.34
C ASN A 67 10.34 -11.12 -13.40
N GLY A 68 9.85 -10.90 -14.62
CA GLY A 68 8.66 -10.13 -14.88
C GLY A 68 8.91 -8.63 -15.06
N GLN A 69 7.85 -7.85 -15.08
CA GLN A 69 7.92 -6.40 -15.27
C GLN A 69 6.78 -5.68 -14.57
N VAL A 70 7.04 -4.46 -14.14
CA VAL A 70 6.02 -3.56 -13.58
C VAL A 70 5.92 -2.34 -14.47
N MET A 71 4.75 -2.17 -15.05
CA MET A 71 4.38 -0.97 -15.79
C MET A 71 3.68 0.00 -14.85
N PHE A 72 4.07 1.25 -14.89
CA PHE A 72 3.35 2.36 -14.29
C PHE A 72 3.06 3.37 -15.39
N ASP A 73 1.78 3.62 -15.63
CA ASP A 73 1.36 4.53 -16.71
C ASP A 73 2.02 4.15 -18.03
N ASP A 74 1.89 2.89 -18.44
CA ASP A 74 2.45 2.25 -19.65
C ASP A 74 3.98 2.27 -19.78
N ARG A 75 4.70 2.66 -18.73
CA ARG A 75 6.16 2.71 -18.72
C ARG A 75 6.74 1.71 -17.72
N ASN A 76 7.66 0.87 -18.16
CA ASN A 76 8.33 -0.11 -17.30
C ASN A 76 9.26 0.59 -16.30
N LEU A 77 8.92 0.52 -15.00
CA LEU A 77 9.67 1.19 -13.92
C LEU A 77 11.15 0.81 -13.88
N PHE A 78 11.47 -0.45 -14.21
CA PHE A 78 12.84 -0.98 -14.11
C PHE A 78 13.68 -0.82 -15.39
N ARG A 79 13.07 -0.22 -16.44
CA ARG A 79 13.76 0.19 -17.66
C ARG A 79 13.95 1.70 -17.76
N MET A 80 13.40 2.47 -16.81
CA MET A 80 13.61 3.91 -16.71
C MET A 80 15.06 4.22 -16.33
N ASN A 81 15.61 5.28 -16.89
CA ASN A 81 16.86 5.84 -16.39
C ASN A 81 16.64 6.50 -15.01
N PRO A 82 17.72 6.79 -14.24
CA PRO A 82 17.59 7.33 -12.89
C PRO A 82 16.77 8.62 -12.80
N LEU A 83 16.88 9.52 -13.77
CA LEU A 83 16.15 10.78 -13.80
C LEU A 83 14.65 10.57 -14.05
N GLU A 84 14.30 9.69 -14.98
CA GLU A 84 12.92 9.31 -15.27
C GLU A 84 12.27 8.63 -14.07
N LEU A 85 12.98 7.70 -13.43
CA LEU A 85 12.49 7.00 -12.23
C LEU A 85 12.28 8.00 -11.08
N ALA A 86 13.19 8.95 -10.87
CA ALA A 86 13.02 10.01 -9.87
C ALA A 86 11.78 10.87 -10.13
N LYS A 87 11.53 11.25 -11.38
CA LYS A 87 10.31 11.97 -11.79
C LYS A 87 9.05 11.13 -11.54
N THR A 88 9.10 9.85 -11.87
CA THR A 88 7.95 8.94 -11.66
C THR A 88 7.66 8.75 -10.17
N ARG A 89 8.70 8.66 -9.32
CA ARG A 89 8.53 8.51 -7.86
C ARG A 89 7.85 9.68 -7.19
N LYS A 90 7.88 10.90 -7.75
CA LYS A 90 7.09 12.04 -7.26
C LYS A 90 5.59 11.81 -7.36
N ARG A 91 5.16 10.92 -8.27
CA ARG A 91 3.76 10.53 -8.46
C ARG A 91 3.28 9.50 -7.44
N PHE A 92 4.15 9.07 -6.51
CA PHE A 92 3.86 8.10 -5.45
C PHE A 92 3.84 8.76 -4.08
N GLY A 93 2.79 8.53 -3.30
CA GLY A 93 2.72 8.86 -1.88
C GLY A 93 2.93 7.61 -1.03
N PHE A 94 3.71 7.71 0.05
CA PHE A 94 3.97 6.61 0.96
C PHE A 94 3.51 6.93 2.37
N VAL A 95 2.62 6.11 2.92
CA VAL A 95 2.22 6.10 4.33
C VAL A 95 2.78 4.85 4.97
N PHE A 96 3.88 5.01 5.71
CA PHE A 96 4.58 3.91 6.38
C PHE A 96 3.90 3.50 7.68
N GLN A 97 4.07 2.24 8.07
CA GLN A 97 3.51 1.66 9.28
C GLN A 97 3.79 2.52 10.55
N ASN A 98 4.99 3.06 10.71
CA ASN A 98 5.39 3.92 11.83
C ASN A 98 5.47 5.40 11.44
N ALA A 99 4.72 5.83 10.40
CA ALA A 99 4.73 7.17 9.81
C ALA A 99 6.10 7.61 9.23
N ALA A 100 7.22 7.04 9.66
CA ALA A 100 8.60 7.33 9.22
C ALA A 100 8.90 8.86 9.17
N LEU A 101 8.51 9.57 10.21
CA LEU A 101 8.81 11.00 10.36
C LEU A 101 10.29 11.19 10.71
N PHE A 102 10.87 12.28 10.25
CA PHE A 102 12.23 12.69 10.63
C PHE A 102 12.21 13.30 12.04
N ASP A 103 12.82 12.65 13.01
CA ASP A 103 12.83 13.09 14.41
C ASP A 103 13.60 14.41 14.63
N SER A 104 14.52 14.73 13.73
CA SER A 104 15.30 15.98 13.74
C SER A 104 14.53 17.20 13.23
N MET A 105 13.38 16.99 12.59
CA MET A 105 12.52 18.03 11.99
C MET A 105 11.26 18.23 12.84
N ASP A 106 10.69 19.44 12.84
CA ASP A 106 9.35 19.65 13.32
C ASP A 106 8.31 19.08 12.33
N ILE A 107 7.03 19.20 12.65
CA ILE A 107 5.96 18.65 11.83
C ILE A 107 5.79 19.45 10.53
N PHE A 108 5.99 20.77 10.59
CA PHE A 108 5.96 21.62 9.40
C PHE A 108 7.02 21.16 8.40
N ASP A 109 8.26 21.02 8.82
CA ASP A 109 9.37 20.59 7.98
C ASP A 109 9.19 19.15 7.46
N ASN A 110 8.66 18.25 8.29
CA ASN A 110 8.31 16.89 7.83
C ASN A 110 7.33 16.90 6.67
N VAL A 111 6.28 17.72 6.74
CA VAL A 111 5.25 17.80 5.69
C VAL A 111 5.76 18.63 4.49
N ALA A 112 6.55 19.66 4.70
CA ALA A 112 7.16 20.48 3.66
C ALA A 112 8.27 19.75 2.87
N PHE A 113 8.89 18.73 3.49
CA PHE A 113 10.08 18.06 2.94
C PHE A 113 9.93 17.64 1.48
N PRO A 114 8.84 16.97 1.03
CA PRO A 114 8.71 16.59 -0.38
C PRO A 114 8.68 17.79 -1.33
N ILE A 115 8.03 18.90 -0.96
CA ILE A 115 8.01 20.11 -1.79
C ILE A 115 9.43 20.63 -1.96
N ARG A 116 10.15 20.88 -0.85
CA ARG A 116 11.50 21.41 -0.88
C ARG A 116 12.50 20.55 -1.65
N GLN A 117 12.27 19.23 -1.71
CA GLN A 117 13.12 18.31 -2.49
C GLN A 117 12.78 18.26 -3.98
N HIS A 118 11.56 18.60 -4.36
CA HIS A 118 11.08 18.24 -5.67
C HIS A 118 10.49 19.39 -6.49
N GLU A 119 10.17 20.50 -5.87
CA GLU A 119 9.54 21.66 -6.52
C GLU A 119 10.33 22.94 -6.22
N VAL A 120 10.10 23.95 -7.05
CA VAL A 120 10.54 25.32 -6.80
C VAL A 120 9.30 26.08 -6.35
N ALA A 121 9.22 26.34 -5.05
CA ALA A 121 8.10 27.06 -4.43
C ALA A 121 8.68 28.04 -3.39
N ASP A 122 8.04 29.18 -3.19
CA ASP A 122 8.40 30.09 -2.11
C ASP A 122 7.88 29.62 -0.75
N GLU A 123 8.40 30.19 0.34
CA GLU A 123 8.05 29.74 1.70
C GLU A 123 6.58 30.05 2.06
N ASP A 124 5.96 31.06 1.47
CA ASP A 124 4.56 31.39 1.73
C ASP A 124 3.64 30.35 1.07
N GLU A 125 3.97 29.94 -0.17
CA GLU A 125 3.26 28.84 -0.87
C GLU A 125 3.43 27.52 -0.10
N ILE A 126 4.67 27.18 0.32
CA ILE A 126 4.95 25.97 1.11
C ILE A 126 4.13 25.98 2.39
N ARG A 127 4.11 27.12 3.10
CA ARG A 127 3.33 27.30 4.34
C ARG A 127 1.85 27.07 4.10
N ALA A 128 1.28 27.68 3.08
CA ALA A 128 -0.14 27.52 2.75
C ALA A 128 -0.50 26.05 2.48
N ARG A 129 0.29 25.36 1.67
CA ARG A 129 0.08 23.94 1.33
C ARG A 129 0.25 23.03 2.54
N VAL A 130 1.26 23.24 3.39
CA VAL A 130 1.48 22.46 4.62
C VAL A 130 0.30 22.62 5.57
N MET A 131 -0.13 23.86 5.84
CA MET A 131 -1.24 24.13 6.76
C MET A 131 -2.56 23.54 6.25
N GLN A 132 -2.81 23.63 4.93
CA GLN A 132 -3.96 22.99 4.31
C GLN A 132 -3.93 21.47 4.48
N ASN A 133 -2.80 20.81 4.20
CA ASN A 133 -2.68 19.35 4.32
C ASN A 133 -2.81 18.87 5.78
N LEU A 134 -2.30 19.62 6.75
CA LEU A 134 -2.51 19.32 8.17
C LEU A 134 -4.00 19.43 8.56
N ALA A 135 -4.69 20.46 8.10
CA ALA A 135 -6.13 20.62 8.32
C ALA A 135 -6.95 19.50 7.68
N GLU A 136 -6.57 19.05 6.47
CA GLU A 136 -7.23 17.95 5.74
C GLU A 136 -7.15 16.60 6.47
N VAL A 137 -6.10 16.37 7.24
CA VAL A 137 -5.97 15.18 8.10
C VAL A 137 -6.49 15.43 9.52
N GLY A 138 -7.19 16.55 9.77
CA GLY A 138 -7.81 16.87 11.05
C GLY A 138 -6.80 17.22 12.15
N LEU A 139 -5.66 17.80 11.80
CA LEU A 139 -4.67 18.30 12.76
C LEU A 139 -4.75 19.82 12.86
N PRO A 140 -4.77 20.39 14.10
CA PRO A 140 -4.80 21.84 14.28
C PRO A 140 -3.43 22.46 13.94
N SER A 141 -3.43 23.75 13.65
CA SER A 141 -2.25 24.51 13.20
C SER A 141 -1.07 24.47 14.15
N GLU A 142 -1.34 24.42 15.46
CA GLU A 142 -0.32 24.41 16.53
C GLU A 142 0.55 23.15 16.51
N VAL A 143 0.09 22.11 15.80
CA VAL A 143 0.87 20.87 15.64
C VAL A 143 2.10 21.11 14.76
N ALA A 144 2.05 22.08 13.86
CA ALA A 144 3.12 22.34 12.88
C ALA A 144 4.49 22.58 13.53
N SER A 145 4.53 23.27 14.69
CA SER A 145 5.78 23.59 15.41
C SER A 145 6.25 22.49 16.37
N LYS A 146 5.50 21.40 16.52
CA LYS A 146 5.85 20.28 17.40
C LYS A 146 6.85 19.34 16.74
N ARG A 147 7.55 18.54 17.56
CA ARG A 147 8.37 17.43 17.10
C ARG A 147 7.57 16.11 17.07
N PRO A 148 7.98 15.12 16.29
CA PRO A 148 7.31 13.79 16.24
C PRO A 148 7.18 13.14 17.62
N SER A 149 8.14 13.34 18.53
CA SER A 149 8.13 12.79 19.89
C SER A 149 7.02 13.35 20.79
N GLU A 150 6.48 14.52 20.45
CA GLU A 150 5.40 15.19 21.20
C GLU A 150 4.00 14.75 20.74
N LEU A 151 3.92 13.91 19.70
CA LEU A 151 2.68 13.47 19.11
C LEU A 151 2.25 12.08 19.55
N SER A 152 0.94 11.84 19.69
CA SER A 152 0.40 10.49 19.81
C SER A 152 0.64 9.66 18.55
N GLY A 153 0.55 8.32 18.65
CA GLY A 153 0.68 7.42 17.49
C GLY A 153 -0.27 7.76 16.34
N GLY A 154 -1.54 8.04 16.65
CA GLY A 154 -2.53 8.45 15.67
C GLY A 154 -2.24 9.81 15.03
N MET A 155 -1.71 10.77 15.79
CA MET A 155 -1.27 12.06 15.22
C MET A 155 -0.08 11.88 14.28
N ARG A 156 0.93 11.08 14.66
CA ARG A 156 2.07 10.79 13.76
C ARG A 156 1.63 10.16 12.45
N LYS A 157 0.68 9.22 12.47
CA LYS A 157 0.13 8.61 11.23
C LYS A 157 -0.59 9.63 10.36
N ARG A 158 -1.36 10.55 10.95
CA ARG A 158 -2.00 11.63 10.20
C ARG A 158 -1.00 12.60 9.57
N VAL A 159 0.08 12.95 10.28
CA VAL A 159 1.19 13.71 9.69
C VAL A 159 1.85 12.96 8.53
N GLY A 160 2.10 11.66 8.69
CA GLY A 160 2.62 10.80 7.62
C GLY A 160 1.72 10.80 6.39
N LEU A 161 0.39 10.80 6.59
CA LEU A 161 -0.59 10.93 5.52
C LEU A 161 -0.53 12.31 4.85
N ALA A 162 -0.51 13.40 5.64
CA ALA A 162 -0.37 14.77 5.10
C ALA A 162 0.88 14.90 4.24
N ARG A 163 2.03 14.39 4.72
CA ARG A 163 3.29 14.38 3.97
C ARG A 163 3.19 13.57 2.67
N ALA A 164 2.53 12.42 2.70
CA ALA A 164 2.37 11.58 1.53
C ALA A 164 1.51 12.22 0.42
N LEU A 165 0.56 13.08 0.80
CA LEU A 165 -0.39 13.72 -0.10
C LEU A 165 0.06 15.08 -0.63
N ILE A 166 1.09 15.70 -0.06
CA ILE A 166 1.48 17.10 -0.31
C ILE A 166 1.85 17.41 -1.77
N LEU A 167 2.32 16.38 -2.51
CA LEU A 167 2.65 16.48 -3.94
C LEU A 167 1.50 16.04 -4.87
N HIS A 168 0.30 15.81 -4.34
CA HIS A 168 -0.85 15.30 -5.10
C HIS A 168 -0.54 14.04 -5.91
N PRO A 169 -0.12 12.94 -5.27
CA PRO A 169 0.31 11.72 -5.96
C PRO A 169 -0.86 11.06 -6.71
N GLU A 170 -0.54 10.33 -7.78
CA GLU A 170 -1.51 9.51 -8.52
C GLU A 170 -1.70 8.12 -7.88
N LEU A 171 -0.68 7.63 -7.18
CA LEU A 171 -0.71 6.38 -6.43
C LEU A 171 -0.30 6.61 -4.99
N VAL A 172 -1.15 6.25 -4.04
CA VAL A 172 -0.80 6.25 -2.60
C VAL A 172 -0.71 4.82 -2.10
N VAL A 173 0.39 4.54 -1.42
CA VAL A 173 0.64 3.25 -0.79
C VAL A 173 0.56 3.39 0.72
N TYR A 174 -0.27 2.56 1.34
CA TYR A 174 -0.46 2.50 2.78
C TYR A 174 0.07 1.16 3.29
N ASP A 175 1.16 1.21 4.05
CA ASP A 175 1.74 0.02 4.69
C ASP A 175 1.27 -0.07 6.13
N GLU A 176 0.34 -0.99 6.41
CA GLU A 176 -0.25 -1.24 7.73
C GLU A 176 -0.73 0.06 8.43
N PRO A 177 -1.63 0.84 7.80
CA PRO A 177 -1.94 2.20 8.26
C PRO A 177 -2.60 2.26 9.64
N THR A 178 -3.29 1.20 10.07
CA THR A 178 -4.03 1.14 11.35
C THR A 178 -3.31 0.38 12.45
N THR A 179 -2.19 -0.27 12.15
CA THR A 179 -1.43 -1.07 13.13
C THR A 179 -0.96 -0.22 14.30
N GLY A 180 -1.18 -0.73 15.53
CA GLY A 180 -0.80 -0.07 16.78
C GLY A 180 -1.74 1.05 17.23
N LEU A 181 -2.92 1.19 16.59
CA LEU A 181 -3.98 2.12 17.00
C LEU A 181 -5.13 1.36 17.66
N ASP A 182 -5.85 2.06 18.54
CA ASP A 182 -7.13 1.57 19.04
C ASP A 182 -8.20 1.54 17.92
N PRO A 183 -9.32 0.84 18.11
CA PRO A 183 -10.36 0.70 17.08
C PRO A 183 -10.95 2.02 16.58
N ILE A 184 -11.08 3.03 17.46
CA ILE A 184 -11.64 4.34 17.10
C ILE A 184 -10.67 5.10 16.21
N MET A 185 -9.38 5.16 16.61
CA MET A 185 -8.34 5.81 15.82
C MET A 185 -8.07 5.08 14.51
N SER A 186 -8.19 3.76 14.48
CA SER A 186 -8.13 2.96 13.25
C SER A 186 -9.24 3.39 12.28
N ASP A 187 -10.44 3.60 12.79
CA ASP A 187 -11.57 4.05 11.99
C ASP A 187 -11.37 5.48 11.46
N VAL A 188 -10.80 6.38 12.26
CA VAL A 188 -10.42 7.73 11.80
C VAL A 188 -9.44 7.67 10.63
N ILE A 189 -8.41 6.82 10.69
CA ILE A 189 -7.47 6.64 9.56
C ILE A 189 -8.19 6.09 8.32
N ASN A 190 -9.09 5.12 8.49
CA ASN A 190 -9.87 4.58 7.38
C ASN A 190 -10.76 5.66 6.72
N GLU A 191 -11.41 6.51 7.51
CA GLU A 191 -12.18 7.64 6.98
C GLU A 191 -11.30 8.66 6.23
N LEU A 192 -10.08 8.92 6.70
CA LEU A 192 -9.13 9.78 5.99
C LEU A 192 -8.70 9.18 4.64
N ILE A 193 -8.48 7.86 4.57
CA ILE A 193 -8.20 7.16 3.30
C ILE A 193 -9.38 7.33 2.33
N LEU A 194 -10.60 7.13 2.81
CA LEU A 194 -11.81 7.33 2.00
C LEU A 194 -12.01 8.79 1.58
N ALA A 195 -11.76 9.74 2.49
CA ALA A 195 -11.85 11.18 2.20
C ALA A 195 -10.83 11.60 1.14
N THR A 196 -9.60 11.09 1.21
CA THR A 196 -8.55 11.31 0.20
C THR A 196 -9.04 10.88 -1.18
N ARG A 197 -9.61 9.66 -1.30
CA ARG A 197 -10.14 9.15 -2.56
C ARG A 197 -11.32 9.96 -3.09
N ARG A 198 -12.19 10.47 -2.21
CA ARG A 198 -13.31 11.34 -2.62
C ARG A 198 -12.84 12.71 -3.13
N ARG A 199 -11.74 13.22 -2.57
CA ARG A 199 -11.23 14.56 -2.89
C ARG A 199 -10.30 14.58 -4.10
N TYR A 200 -9.52 13.54 -4.28
CA TYR A 200 -8.50 13.43 -5.32
C TYR A 200 -8.71 12.17 -6.16
N PRO A 201 -8.43 12.23 -7.48
CA PRO A 201 -8.49 11.05 -8.36
C PRO A 201 -7.28 10.14 -8.11
N VAL A 202 -7.14 9.62 -6.87
CA VAL A 202 -5.99 8.84 -6.43
C VAL A 202 -6.28 7.33 -6.50
N THR A 203 -5.31 6.59 -7.02
CA THR A 203 -5.24 5.12 -6.91
C THR A 203 -4.57 4.75 -5.60
N SER A 204 -5.02 3.70 -4.93
CA SER A 204 -4.50 3.34 -3.62
C SER A 204 -4.15 1.86 -3.52
N VAL A 205 -3.02 1.55 -2.87
CA VAL A 205 -2.66 0.19 -2.45
C VAL A 205 -2.56 0.18 -0.94
N VAL A 206 -3.35 -0.66 -0.27
CA VAL A 206 -3.39 -0.77 1.18
C VAL A 206 -2.93 -2.17 1.57
N VAL A 207 -1.75 -2.26 2.17
CA VAL A 207 -1.27 -3.51 2.77
C VAL A 207 -1.76 -3.56 4.19
N THR A 208 -2.49 -4.61 4.54
CA THR A 208 -3.01 -4.77 5.91
C THR A 208 -3.33 -6.23 6.25
N HIS A 209 -3.26 -6.56 7.54
CA HIS A 209 -3.83 -7.78 8.11
C HIS A 209 -5.15 -7.50 8.86
N ASP A 210 -5.54 -6.22 8.98
CA ASP A 210 -6.82 -5.83 9.59
C ASP A 210 -7.96 -5.93 8.57
N MET A 211 -8.84 -6.91 8.77
CA MET A 211 -9.99 -7.17 7.91
C MET A 211 -11.03 -6.04 7.94
N ARG A 212 -11.14 -5.28 9.03
CA ARG A 212 -12.04 -4.11 9.10
C ARG A 212 -11.55 -3.02 8.15
N THR A 213 -10.26 -2.71 8.19
CA THR A 213 -9.63 -1.77 7.26
C THR A 213 -9.81 -2.24 5.82
N ALA A 214 -9.44 -3.49 5.48
CA ALA A 214 -9.57 -4.02 4.13
C ALA A 214 -11.00 -3.90 3.59
N ARG A 215 -12.00 -4.30 4.38
CA ARG A 215 -13.42 -4.23 4.00
C ARG A 215 -13.94 -2.80 3.85
N LYS A 216 -13.46 -1.88 4.67
CA LYS A 216 -13.96 -0.49 4.70
C LYS A 216 -13.41 0.34 3.55
N VAL A 217 -12.12 0.21 3.24
CA VAL A 217 -11.47 1.15 2.30
C VAL A 217 -11.32 0.61 0.88
N ALA A 218 -11.29 -0.72 0.69
CA ALA A 218 -10.97 -1.31 -0.61
C ALA A 218 -12.18 -1.47 -1.54
N ASN A 219 -11.91 -1.33 -2.85
CA ASN A 219 -12.83 -1.76 -3.92
C ASN A 219 -12.56 -3.22 -4.33
N ARG A 220 -11.29 -3.64 -4.22
CA ARG A 220 -10.80 -4.96 -4.58
C ARG A 220 -9.81 -5.43 -3.53
N VAL A 221 -9.83 -6.70 -3.22
CA VAL A 221 -8.92 -7.34 -2.26
C VAL A 221 -8.23 -8.49 -2.97
N ILE A 222 -6.92 -8.58 -2.80
CA ILE A 222 -6.16 -9.79 -3.11
C ILE A 222 -5.60 -10.38 -1.82
N MET A 223 -5.57 -11.72 -1.74
CA MET A 223 -4.94 -12.41 -0.64
C MET A 223 -3.71 -13.17 -1.12
N LEU A 224 -2.56 -12.83 -0.56
CA LEU A 224 -1.32 -13.57 -0.75
C LEU A 224 -1.18 -14.68 0.31
N TYR A 225 -0.61 -15.80 -0.13
CA TYR A 225 -0.27 -16.92 0.75
C TYR A 225 1.24 -17.18 0.73
N PRO A 226 1.84 -17.67 1.85
CA PRO A 226 3.28 -17.93 1.88
C PRO A 226 3.68 -18.97 0.82
N ARG A 227 4.61 -18.63 -0.10
CA ARG A 227 5.00 -19.50 -1.22
C ARG A 227 5.51 -20.86 -0.76
N ARG A 228 6.26 -20.90 0.35
CA ARG A 228 6.82 -22.13 0.93
C ARG A 228 5.76 -23.17 1.37
N ARG A 229 4.50 -22.77 1.49
CA ARG A 229 3.36 -23.60 1.95
C ARG A 229 2.44 -24.00 0.78
N LEU A 230 2.82 -23.65 -0.45
CA LEU A 230 2.08 -23.97 -1.65
C LEU A 230 2.74 -25.13 -2.40
N GLU A 231 1.95 -26.04 -2.91
CA GLU A 231 2.39 -27.08 -3.83
C GLU A 231 2.89 -26.48 -5.15
N PRO A 232 3.74 -27.18 -5.88
CA PRO A 232 4.14 -26.78 -7.23
C PRO A 232 2.92 -26.51 -8.12
N GLY A 233 2.92 -25.39 -8.84
CA GLY A 233 1.84 -24.99 -9.73
C GLY A 233 0.65 -24.29 -9.07
N GLN A 234 0.57 -24.22 -7.74
CA GLN A 234 -0.47 -23.44 -7.07
C GLN A 234 -0.19 -21.94 -7.14
N SER A 235 -1.24 -21.15 -7.40
CA SER A 235 -1.16 -19.68 -7.35
C SER A 235 -0.87 -19.20 -5.92
N GLN A 236 0.04 -18.23 -5.81
CA GLN A 236 0.30 -17.54 -4.54
C GLN A 236 -0.81 -16.56 -4.18
N MET A 237 -1.58 -16.10 -5.14
CA MET A 237 -2.74 -15.25 -4.94
C MET A 237 -3.97 -16.14 -4.84
N LEU A 238 -4.43 -16.40 -3.59
CA LEU A 238 -5.55 -17.30 -3.29
C LEU A 238 -6.91 -16.65 -3.48
N PHE A 239 -6.94 -15.32 -3.49
CA PHE A 239 -8.17 -14.55 -3.68
C PHE A 239 -7.87 -13.28 -4.46
N ASP A 240 -8.78 -12.95 -5.35
CA ASP A 240 -8.82 -11.70 -6.10
C ASP A 240 -10.29 -11.37 -6.38
N GLY A 241 -10.82 -10.36 -5.69
CA GLY A 241 -12.23 -10.03 -5.83
C GLY A 241 -12.70 -8.88 -4.95
N SER A 242 -14.01 -8.68 -4.87
CA SER A 242 -14.60 -7.67 -4.00
C SER A 242 -14.44 -8.03 -2.52
N PRO A 243 -14.40 -7.03 -1.61
CA PRO A 243 -14.35 -7.30 -0.16
C PRO A 243 -15.51 -8.15 0.35
N THR A 244 -16.68 -8.07 -0.29
CA THR A 244 -17.88 -8.85 0.05
C THR A 244 -17.76 -10.33 -0.34
N GLY A 245 -16.91 -10.65 -1.32
CA GLY A 245 -16.66 -12.03 -1.75
C GLY A 245 -15.79 -12.85 -0.81
N LEU A 246 -15.08 -12.20 0.13
CA LEU A 246 -14.12 -12.86 1.02
C LEU A 246 -14.75 -13.96 1.90
N ASP A 247 -15.97 -13.74 2.42
CA ASP A 247 -16.65 -14.70 3.30
C ASP A 247 -17.09 -15.98 2.57
N ASN A 248 -17.28 -15.85 1.26
CA ASN A 248 -17.74 -16.92 0.37
C ASN A 248 -16.64 -17.39 -0.59
N ALA A 249 -15.38 -17.04 -0.33
CA ALA A 249 -14.27 -17.48 -1.17
C ALA A 249 -14.23 -19.01 -1.28
N GLU A 250 -13.93 -19.53 -2.47
CA GLU A 250 -13.86 -20.99 -2.70
C GLU A 250 -12.75 -21.64 -1.87
N ASP A 251 -11.60 -20.97 -1.79
CA ASP A 251 -10.46 -21.48 -1.01
C ASP A 251 -10.74 -21.36 0.50
N ARG A 252 -10.67 -22.51 1.19
CA ARG A 252 -10.89 -22.61 2.64
C ARG A 252 -9.90 -21.74 3.43
N ARG A 253 -8.65 -21.63 2.98
CA ARG A 253 -7.58 -20.85 3.64
C ARG A 253 -7.95 -19.36 3.68
N VAL A 254 -8.60 -18.84 2.64
CA VAL A 254 -9.10 -17.47 2.60
C VAL A 254 -10.16 -17.27 3.68
N ARG A 255 -11.18 -18.17 3.75
CA ARG A 255 -12.24 -18.08 4.75
C ARG A 255 -11.71 -18.17 6.19
N GLN A 256 -10.75 -19.07 6.44
CA GLN A 256 -10.08 -19.21 7.75
C GLN A 256 -9.34 -17.93 8.13
N PHE A 257 -8.55 -17.36 7.22
CA PHE A 257 -7.83 -16.12 7.47
C PHE A 257 -8.79 -14.97 7.81
N VAL A 258 -9.86 -14.82 7.04
CA VAL A 258 -10.86 -13.76 7.23
C VAL A 258 -11.58 -13.86 8.58
N ARG A 259 -11.84 -15.08 9.06
CA ARG A 259 -12.50 -15.36 10.33
C ARG A 259 -11.54 -15.40 11.53
N GLY A 260 -10.23 -15.34 11.29
CA GLY A 260 -9.22 -15.47 12.33
C GLY A 260 -9.12 -16.90 12.89
N GLU A 261 -9.49 -17.90 12.11
CA GLU A 261 -9.45 -19.32 12.51
C GLU A 261 -8.05 -19.89 12.24
N ALA A 262 -7.45 -20.51 13.28
CA ALA A 262 -6.11 -21.10 13.18
C ALA A 262 -6.05 -22.30 12.20
N GLY A 263 -7.15 -23.07 12.08
CA GLY A 263 -7.36 -24.13 11.08
C GLY A 263 -6.12 -24.97 10.79
N GLU A 264 -5.77 -25.07 9.51
CA GLU A 264 -4.63 -25.86 9.02
C GLU A 264 -3.26 -25.39 9.57
N ARG A 265 -3.17 -24.17 10.08
CA ARG A 265 -1.92 -23.64 10.66
C ARG A 265 -1.48 -24.41 11.92
N LEU A 266 -2.40 -24.88 12.71
CA LEU A 266 -2.08 -25.71 13.88
C LEU A 266 -1.49 -27.06 13.46
N ASP A 267 -2.04 -27.68 12.43
CA ASP A 267 -1.56 -28.95 11.89
C ASP A 267 -0.14 -28.81 11.29
N GLU A 268 0.10 -27.71 10.57
CA GLU A 268 1.40 -27.37 10.00
C GLU A 268 2.47 -27.18 11.10
N LEU A 269 2.17 -26.37 12.13
CA LEU A 269 3.08 -26.14 13.26
C LEU A 269 3.42 -27.43 14.00
N THR A 270 2.47 -28.34 14.06
CA THR A 270 2.68 -29.66 14.68
C THR A 270 3.63 -30.52 13.85
N ARG A 271 3.49 -30.52 12.51
CA ARG A 271 4.38 -31.24 11.59
C ARG A 271 5.79 -30.63 11.57
N GLU A 272 5.90 -29.29 11.52
CA GLU A 272 7.20 -28.61 11.60
C GLU A 272 7.95 -28.95 12.89
N ARG A 273 7.25 -29.06 14.03
CA ARG A 273 7.83 -29.45 15.33
C ARG A 273 8.30 -30.90 15.35
N GLN A 274 7.59 -31.79 14.67
CA GLN A 274 7.97 -33.19 14.56
C GLN A 274 9.21 -33.40 13.67
N SER A 275 9.31 -32.62 12.57
CA SER A 275 10.47 -32.70 11.66
C SER A 275 11.76 -32.12 12.24
N LEU A 276 11.69 -31.22 13.23
CA LEU A 276 12.85 -30.67 13.94
C LEU A 276 13.38 -31.60 15.03
N ASN A 277 12.58 -32.59 15.45
CA ASN A 277 12.93 -33.54 16.51
C ASN A 277 13.31 -34.94 15.95
N SER A 278 13.30 -35.12 14.64
CA SER A 278 13.76 -36.30 13.89
C SER A 278 15.08 -36.04 13.18
#